data_57c856ee5f64678cf9e9ac4447a9e98c
#
_entry.id   57c856ee5f64678cf9e9ac4447a9e98c
#
_cell.length_a   1.000
_cell.length_b   1.000
_cell.length_c   1.000
_cell.angle_alpha   90.00
_cell.angle_beta   90.00
_cell.angle_gamma   90.00
#
_symmetry.space_group_name_H-M   'P 1'
#
loop_
_entity.id
_entity.type
_entity.pdbx_description
1 polymer ?
#
loop_
_entity_poly.entity_id
_entity_poly.type
_entity_poly.pdbx_seq_one_letter_code
_entity_poly.pdbx_strand_id
1 'polypeptide(L)'
;LHLCDRRQRQMCIRDRYEGKAVVSGLNFKVNKGDYLCVLGENGAGKSTLIKTLLNLIDKVSGRIEYGDGLKDYEIGYLPQQTVVQKDFPATVWEVVLSGTLAGSGFKPFYGKKEKSLAIEKMRELDITDLKKKCYRNLSGGQQQRVLLARALCATSKVILLDEPVTGLDPKVTAEFYELLKKLNDKGITVIMVSHDLQSVSYATHILYLDSKDSFYGTKKEFMQSDKANVFGQMEGDEE
;
A
#
# COMPACT_ATOMS: atom_id res chain seq x y z
N LEU A 1 -17.64 36.06 0.91
CA LEU A 1 -16.22 35.68 1.03
C LEU A 1 -16.13 34.39 1.85
N HIS A 2 -16.14 33.26 1.19
CA HIS A 2 -15.81 31.97 1.83
C HIS A 2 -14.30 31.81 1.80
N LEU A 3 -13.65 31.88 2.96
CA LEU A 3 -12.30 31.43 3.17
C LEU A 3 -12.27 29.92 3.04
N CYS A 4 -11.89 29.42 1.87
CA CYS A 4 -11.61 28.02 1.65
C CYS A 4 -10.30 27.69 2.39
N ASP A 5 -10.41 26.87 3.44
CA ASP A 5 -9.25 26.40 4.20
C ASP A 5 -8.30 25.66 3.27
N ARG A 6 -7.06 26.15 3.15
CA ARG A 6 -6.01 25.66 2.23
C ARG A 6 -5.51 24.24 2.53
N ARG A 7 -6.13 23.50 3.44
CA ARG A 7 -5.70 22.16 3.89
C ARG A 7 -6.46 21.00 3.28
N GLN A 8 -7.42 21.25 2.38
CA GLN A 8 -8.21 20.20 1.75
C GLN A 8 -7.84 20.05 0.26
N ARG A 9 -7.06 19.03 -0.07
CA ARG A 9 -6.73 18.69 -1.46
C ARG A 9 -7.39 17.37 -1.85
N GLN A 10 -8.18 17.40 -2.90
CA GLN A 10 -8.94 16.27 -3.44
C GLN A 10 -8.15 15.58 -4.56
N MET A 11 -8.17 14.25 -4.58
CA MET A 11 -7.65 13.45 -5.67
C MET A 11 -8.77 13.13 -6.65
N CYS A 12 -8.68 13.57 -7.91
CA CYS A 12 -9.57 13.16 -9.00
C CYS A 12 -8.75 12.40 -10.04
N ILE A 13 -9.08 11.13 -10.27
CA ILE A 13 -8.35 10.28 -11.20
C ILE A 13 -9.30 9.77 -12.28
N ARG A 14 -8.87 9.84 -13.55
CA ARG A 14 -9.43 9.09 -14.66
C ARG A 14 -8.29 8.36 -15.34
N ASP A 15 -8.36 7.05 -15.43
CA ASP A 15 -7.29 6.26 -15.97
C ASP A 15 -7.72 5.33 -17.10
N ARG A 16 -6.80 5.06 -18.04
CA ARG A 16 -7.00 4.11 -19.15
C ARG A 16 -5.80 3.16 -19.22
N TYR A 17 -6.09 1.89 -19.42
CA TYR A 17 -5.10 0.89 -19.82
C TYR A 17 -5.47 0.36 -21.20
N GLU A 18 -4.50 0.29 -22.14
CA GLU A 18 -4.70 -0.16 -23.53
C GLU A 18 -5.87 0.53 -24.28
N GLY A 19 -6.04 1.84 -24.06
CA GLY A 19 -7.07 2.64 -24.76
C GLY A 19 -8.48 2.56 -24.19
N LYS A 20 -8.75 1.72 -23.17
CA LYS A 20 -10.03 1.69 -22.45
C LYS A 20 -9.89 2.36 -21.08
N ALA A 21 -10.86 3.17 -20.70
CA ALA A 21 -10.93 3.73 -19.34
C ALA A 21 -11.21 2.58 -18.36
N VAL A 22 -10.24 2.29 -17.48
CA VAL A 22 -10.37 1.23 -16.46
C VAL A 22 -11.00 1.79 -15.20
N VAL A 23 -10.68 3.04 -14.86
CA VAL A 23 -11.28 3.77 -13.72
C VAL A 23 -11.64 5.16 -14.20
N SER A 24 -12.89 5.59 -14.04
CA SER A 24 -13.35 6.92 -14.44
C SER A 24 -14.19 7.58 -13.35
N GLY A 25 -14.04 8.91 -13.21
CA GLY A 25 -14.84 9.70 -12.26
C GLY A 25 -14.49 9.48 -10.80
N LEU A 26 -13.33 8.86 -10.50
CA LEU A 26 -12.90 8.59 -9.14
C LEU A 26 -12.47 9.89 -8.47
N ASN A 27 -13.08 10.17 -7.32
CA ASN A 27 -12.75 11.33 -6.49
C ASN A 27 -12.64 10.88 -5.03
N PHE A 28 -11.43 10.90 -4.48
CA PHE A 28 -11.19 10.52 -3.09
C PHE A 28 -10.03 11.33 -2.50
N LYS A 29 -9.97 11.32 -1.18
CA LYS A 29 -8.95 12.04 -0.41
C LYS A 29 -8.37 11.13 0.66
N VAL A 30 -7.06 11.14 0.80
CA VAL A 30 -6.36 10.46 1.89
C VAL A 30 -5.67 11.52 2.74
N ASN A 31 -5.97 11.54 4.03
CA ASN A 31 -5.34 12.45 4.96
C ASN A 31 -4.17 11.73 5.67
N LYS A 32 -3.30 12.52 6.27
CA LYS A 32 -2.22 11.99 7.10
C LYS A 32 -2.78 11.14 8.24
N GLY A 33 -2.28 9.93 8.39
CA GLY A 33 -2.72 8.98 9.42
C GLY A 33 -3.97 8.18 9.04
N ASP A 34 -4.56 8.39 7.86
CA ASP A 34 -5.65 7.53 7.40
C ASP A 34 -5.15 6.12 7.10
N TYR A 35 -6.02 5.14 7.30
CA TYR A 35 -5.88 3.79 6.80
C TYR A 35 -6.95 3.59 5.71
N LEU A 36 -6.56 3.75 4.43
CA LEU A 36 -7.44 3.54 3.29
C LEU A 36 -7.34 2.09 2.81
N CYS A 37 -8.45 1.38 2.80
CA CYS A 37 -8.56 0.08 2.14
C CYS A 37 -9.22 0.25 0.76
N VAL A 38 -8.54 -0.22 -0.29
CA VAL A 38 -9.03 -0.21 -1.66
C VAL A 38 -9.53 -1.61 -1.99
N LEU A 39 -10.83 -1.73 -2.19
CA LEU A 39 -11.55 -2.96 -2.49
C LEU A 39 -12.09 -2.94 -3.92
N GLY A 40 -12.57 -4.05 -4.40
CA GLY A 40 -13.24 -4.17 -5.71
C GLY A 40 -12.89 -5.49 -6.40
N GLU A 41 -13.68 -5.83 -7.42
CA GLU A 41 -13.51 -7.06 -8.21
C GLU A 41 -12.16 -7.17 -8.91
N ASN A 42 -11.83 -8.39 -9.32
CA ASN A 42 -10.69 -8.61 -10.21
C ASN A 42 -10.93 -7.88 -11.54
N GLY A 43 -9.94 -7.10 -11.97
CA GLY A 43 -10.08 -6.27 -13.17
C GLY A 43 -10.71 -4.87 -12.94
N ALA A 44 -11.19 -4.53 -11.75
CA ALA A 44 -11.75 -3.22 -11.43
C ALA A 44 -10.76 -2.04 -11.49
N GLY A 45 -9.47 -2.32 -11.76
CA GLY A 45 -8.47 -1.26 -11.91
C GLY A 45 -7.64 -0.97 -10.64
N LYS A 46 -7.70 -1.82 -9.61
CA LYS A 46 -6.93 -1.65 -8.37
C LYS A 46 -5.43 -1.46 -8.62
N SER A 47 -4.81 -2.36 -9.37
CA SER A 47 -3.37 -2.28 -9.71
C SER A 47 -3.04 -1.09 -10.63
N THR A 48 -3.98 -0.68 -11.48
CA THR A 48 -3.86 0.52 -12.31
C THR A 48 -3.86 1.77 -11.44
N LEU A 49 -4.77 1.85 -10.48
CA LEU A 49 -4.80 2.94 -9.49
C LEU A 49 -3.48 3.04 -8.72
N ILE A 50 -2.96 1.90 -8.23
CA ILE A 50 -1.64 1.86 -7.55
C ILE A 50 -0.53 2.42 -8.43
N LYS A 51 -0.41 1.92 -9.66
CA LYS A 51 0.62 2.36 -10.60
C LYS A 51 0.52 3.85 -10.92
N THR A 52 -0.70 4.38 -11.01
CA THR A 52 -0.96 5.80 -11.21
C THR A 52 -0.57 6.63 -9.97
N LEU A 53 -0.90 6.15 -8.77
CA LEU A 53 -0.50 6.79 -7.51
C LEU A 53 1.02 6.79 -7.30
N LEU A 54 1.73 5.84 -7.88
CA LEU A 54 3.20 5.75 -7.84
C LEU A 54 3.86 6.47 -9.02
N ASN A 55 3.08 7.12 -9.87
CA ASN A 55 3.57 7.78 -11.09
C ASN A 55 4.35 6.82 -12.03
N LEU A 56 4.00 5.53 -12.01
CA LEU A 56 4.61 4.48 -12.86
C LEU A 56 3.93 4.37 -14.22
N ILE A 57 2.71 4.89 -14.35
CA ILE A 57 1.97 5.02 -15.60
C ILE A 57 1.36 6.41 -15.69
N ASP A 58 1.27 6.93 -16.90
CA ASP A 58 0.66 8.24 -17.15
C ASP A 58 -0.85 8.17 -16.99
N LYS A 59 -1.40 9.12 -16.24
CA LYS A 59 -2.85 9.31 -16.16
C LYS A 59 -3.38 9.90 -17.47
N VAL A 60 -4.51 9.39 -17.92
CA VAL A 60 -5.15 9.90 -19.15
C VAL A 60 -5.80 11.26 -18.92
N SER A 61 -6.37 11.47 -17.75
CA SER A 61 -6.99 12.73 -17.35
C SER A 61 -7.12 12.81 -15.83
N GLY A 62 -7.46 13.98 -15.30
CA GLY A 62 -7.59 14.20 -13.87
C GLY A 62 -6.31 14.71 -13.21
N ARG A 63 -6.34 14.85 -11.89
CA ARG A 63 -5.26 15.44 -11.11
C ARG A 63 -4.98 14.63 -9.86
N ILE A 64 -3.72 14.31 -9.63
CA ILE A 64 -3.22 13.78 -8.36
C ILE A 64 -2.45 14.91 -7.69
N GLU A 65 -2.82 15.23 -6.46
CA GLU A 65 -2.11 16.21 -5.66
C GLU A 65 -1.52 15.53 -4.42
N TYR A 66 -0.21 15.67 -4.24
CA TYR A 66 0.47 15.24 -3.03
C TYR A 66 0.54 16.42 -2.06
N GLY A 67 -0.12 16.29 -0.91
CA GLY A 67 -0.16 17.31 0.13
C GLY A 67 1.09 17.32 1.03
N ASP A 68 1.22 18.35 1.89
CA ASP A 68 2.22 18.46 2.96
C ASP A 68 3.68 18.22 2.52
N GLY A 69 4.01 18.60 1.27
CA GLY A 69 5.35 18.42 0.71
C GLY A 69 5.74 16.96 0.48
N LEU A 70 4.77 16.03 0.46
CA LEU A 70 5.00 14.66 0.05
C LEU A 70 5.42 14.64 -1.44
N LYS A 71 6.49 13.95 -1.73
CA LYS A 71 6.95 13.69 -3.09
C LYS A 71 6.58 12.25 -3.46
N ASP A 72 6.36 12.00 -4.74
CA ASP A 72 6.00 10.67 -5.26
C ASP A 72 6.99 9.57 -4.86
N TYR A 73 8.30 9.86 -4.87
CA TYR A 73 9.35 8.94 -4.44
C TYR A 73 9.44 8.72 -2.90
N GLU A 74 8.68 9.49 -2.09
CA GLU A 74 8.55 9.30 -0.65
C GLU A 74 7.39 8.37 -0.27
N ILE A 75 6.77 7.70 -1.22
CA ILE A 75 5.76 6.65 -0.99
C ILE A 75 6.49 5.31 -0.92
N GLY A 76 6.40 4.65 0.23
CA GLY A 76 6.91 3.28 0.39
C GLY A 76 5.97 2.30 -0.30
N TYR A 77 6.49 1.46 -1.19
CA TYR A 77 5.66 0.51 -1.93
C TYR A 77 6.02 -0.94 -1.64
N LEU A 78 4.99 -1.71 -1.27
CA LEU A 78 5.04 -3.16 -1.15
C LEU A 78 4.19 -3.76 -2.28
N PRO A 79 4.82 -4.29 -3.34
CA PRO A 79 4.10 -4.89 -4.46
C PRO A 79 3.53 -6.26 -4.12
N GLN A 80 2.51 -6.67 -4.86
CA GLN A 80 2.05 -8.05 -4.88
C GLN A 80 3.22 -8.97 -5.27
N GLN A 81 3.45 -10.02 -4.49
CA GLN A 81 4.55 -10.94 -4.73
C GLN A 81 4.26 -11.92 -5.85
N THR A 82 5.11 -11.93 -6.86
CA THR A 82 5.15 -13.00 -7.87
C THR A 82 6.04 -14.16 -7.41
N VAL A 83 5.86 -15.35 -8.01
CA VAL A 83 6.69 -16.54 -7.74
C VAL A 83 8.18 -16.23 -7.95
N VAL A 84 8.53 -15.51 -8.99
CA VAL A 84 9.92 -15.11 -9.30
C VAL A 84 10.51 -14.21 -8.22
N GLN A 85 9.71 -13.29 -7.66
CA GLN A 85 10.16 -12.41 -6.60
C GLN A 85 10.36 -13.14 -5.28
N LYS A 86 9.56 -14.19 -4.99
CA LYS A 86 9.74 -15.04 -3.79
C LYS A 86 11.07 -15.81 -3.83
N ASP A 87 11.57 -16.12 -5.00
CA ASP A 87 12.83 -16.89 -5.19
C ASP A 87 14.08 -15.99 -5.37
N PHE A 88 14.00 -14.73 -4.99
CA PHE A 88 15.09 -13.77 -5.18
C PHE A 88 16.33 -14.14 -4.31
N PRO A 89 17.53 -14.33 -4.90
CA PRO A 89 18.70 -14.87 -4.21
C PRO A 89 19.53 -13.78 -3.50
N ALA A 90 18.88 -12.86 -2.76
CA ALA A 90 19.55 -11.83 -1.97
C ALA A 90 19.39 -12.10 -0.48
N THR A 91 20.26 -11.54 0.32
CA THR A 91 20.10 -11.54 1.78
C THR A 91 19.01 -10.58 2.21
N VAL A 92 18.37 -10.84 3.34
CA VAL A 92 17.42 -9.90 3.97
C VAL A 92 18.01 -8.49 4.10
N TRP A 93 19.28 -8.42 4.48
CA TRP A 93 20.00 -7.14 4.58
C TRP A 93 20.02 -6.35 3.28
N GLU A 94 20.36 -7.00 2.18
CA GLU A 94 20.42 -6.36 0.86
C GLU A 94 19.04 -5.89 0.41
N VAL A 95 18.00 -6.72 0.62
CA VAL A 95 16.62 -6.36 0.29
C VAL A 95 16.17 -5.13 1.08
N VAL A 96 16.34 -5.12 2.40
CA VAL A 96 15.91 -3.98 3.24
C VAL A 96 16.72 -2.73 2.91
N LEU A 97 18.04 -2.85 2.77
CA LEU A 97 18.94 -1.73 2.50
C LEU A 97 18.61 -1.07 1.15
N SER A 98 18.16 -1.84 0.15
CA SER A 98 17.76 -1.29 -1.14
C SER A 98 16.62 -0.26 -1.05
N GLY A 99 15.77 -0.34 -0.02
CA GLY A 99 14.70 0.62 0.23
C GLY A 99 15.22 2.04 0.54
N THR A 100 16.44 2.17 1.02
CA THR A 100 17.04 3.49 1.33
C THR A 100 17.50 4.28 0.10
N LEU A 101 17.44 3.67 -1.10
CA LEU A 101 17.83 4.33 -2.36
C LEU A 101 16.78 5.37 -2.81
N ALA A 102 15.54 5.26 -2.35
CA ALA A 102 14.49 6.23 -2.67
C ALA A 102 14.93 7.62 -2.20
N GLY A 103 15.00 8.57 -3.14
CA GLY A 103 15.37 9.97 -2.83
C GLY A 103 16.85 10.22 -2.53
N SER A 104 17.73 9.21 -2.58
CA SER A 104 19.16 9.39 -2.23
C SER A 104 20.03 9.98 -3.34
N GLY A 105 19.47 10.21 -4.54
CA GLY A 105 20.24 10.63 -5.72
C GLY A 105 21.26 9.56 -6.16
N PHE A 106 22.17 9.94 -7.03
CA PHE A 106 23.22 9.03 -7.51
C PHE A 106 24.34 8.87 -6.48
N LYS A 107 24.16 7.94 -5.52
CA LYS A 107 25.22 7.58 -4.56
C LYS A 107 25.67 6.14 -4.83
N PRO A 108 26.95 5.90 -5.13
CA PRO A 108 27.46 4.56 -5.46
C PRO A 108 27.54 3.62 -4.25
N PHE A 109 27.46 4.12 -3.02
CA PHE A 109 27.61 3.33 -1.80
C PHE A 109 26.62 3.76 -0.71
N TYR A 110 26.15 2.79 0.07
CA TYR A 110 25.34 3.02 1.26
C TYR A 110 26.20 3.57 2.41
N GLY A 111 25.85 4.73 2.92
CA GLY A 111 26.52 5.36 4.06
C GLY A 111 26.06 4.80 5.41
N LYS A 112 26.59 5.39 6.48
CA LYS A 112 26.22 5.02 7.87
C LYS A 112 24.74 5.28 8.15
N LYS A 113 24.17 6.37 7.61
CA LYS A 113 22.77 6.77 7.80
C LYS A 113 21.81 5.74 7.21
N GLU A 114 22.03 5.33 5.97
CA GLU A 114 21.23 4.31 5.29
C GLU A 114 21.27 2.97 6.01
N LYS A 115 22.47 2.55 6.44
CA LYS A 115 22.68 1.31 7.21
C LYS A 115 21.98 1.36 8.57
N SER A 116 22.04 2.49 9.28
CA SER A 116 21.37 2.66 10.56
C SER A 116 19.85 2.62 10.42
N LEU A 117 19.30 3.29 9.39
CA LEU A 117 17.86 3.26 9.09
C LEU A 117 17.39 1.84 8.78
N ALA A 118 18.12 1.09 7.94
CA ALA A 118 17.78 -0.30 7.62
C ALA A 118 17.74 -1.17 8.88
N ILE A 119 18.72 -1.03 9.80
CA ILE A 119 18.74 -1.77 11.08
C ILE A 119 17.56 -1.36 11.97
N GLU A 120 17.24 -0.08 12.04
CA GLU A 120 16.07 0.42 12.78
C GLU A 120 14.78 -0.23 12.29
N LYS A 121 14.54 -0.22 10.96
CA LYS A 121 13.33 -0.82 10.39
C LYS A 121 13.29 -2.34 10.52
N MET A 122 14.43 -3.03 10.44
CA MET A 122 14.50 -4.46 10.73
C MET A 122 14.14 -4.78 12.19
N ARG A 123 14.55 -3.93 13.13
CA ARG A 123 14.21 -4.07 14.56
C ARG A 123 12.73 -3.78 14.79
N GLU A 124 12.19 -2.73 14.18
CA GLU A 124 10.78 -2.36 14.28
C GLU A 124 9.84 -3.48 13.82
N LEU A 125 10.26 -4.29 12.85
CA LEU A 125 9.49 -5.39 12.27
C LEU A 125 9.92 -6.78 12.78
N ASP A 126 10.79 -6.84 13.78
CA ASP A 126 11.25 -8.08 14.43
C ASP A 126 11.88 -9.11 13.46
N ILE A 127 12.77 -8.62 12.57
CA ILE A 127 13.47 -9.43 11.56
C ILE A 127 15.00 -9.28 11.62
N THR A 128 15.55 -8.76 12.72
CA THR A 128 16.99 -8.48 12.84
C THR A 128 17.82 -9.77 12.83
N ASP A 129 17.32 -10.84 13.41
CA ASP A 129 17.93 -12.19 13.43
C ASP A 129 18.02 -12.82 12.04
N LEU A 130 17.13 -12.41 11.11
CA LEU A 130 17.08 -12.87 9.73
C LEU A 130 18.09 -12.18 8.80
N LYS A 131 18.81 -11.16 9.29
CA LYS A 131 19.66 -10.26 8.49
C LYS A 131 20.56 -10.95 7.47
N LYS A 132 21.17 -12.08 7.84
CA LYS A 132 22.09 -12.84 6.98
C LYS A 132 21.43 -13.96 6.19
N LYS A 133 20.15 -14.25 6.45
CA LYS A 133 19.43 -15.30 5.73
C LYS A 133 19.14 -14.87 4.29
N CYS A 134 19.11 -15.84 3.39
CA CYS A 134 18.67 -15.62 2.02
C CYS A 134 17.14 -15.42 2.02
N TYR A 135 16.66 -14.40 1.30
CA TYR A 135 15.25 -14.03 1.25
C TYR A 135 14.33 -15.18 0.81
N ARG A 136 14.73 -15.95 -0.22
CA ARG A 136 13.95 -17.11 -0.70
C ARG A 136 13.77 -18.24 0.33
N ASN A 137 14.62 -18.30 1.36
CA ASN A 137 14.55 -19.32 2.41
C ASN A 137 13.67 -18.90 3.60
N LEU A 138 12.95 -17.79 3.48
CA LEU A 138 12.06 -17.29 4.50
C LEU A 138 10.63 -17.82 4.31
N SER A 139 9.88 -17.92 5.41
CA SER A 139 8.42 -18.13 5.32
C SER A 139 7.74 -16.94 4.65
N GLY A 140 6.52 -17.13 4.11
CA GLY A 140 5.76 -16.05 3.46
C GLY A 140 5.59 -14.82 4.35
N GLY A 141 5.22 -14.99 5.62
CA GLY A 141 5.09 -13.90 6.58
C GLY A 141 6.43 -13.18 6.87
N GLN A 142 7.54 -13.93 6.93
CA GLN A 142 8.88 -13.32 7.07
C GLN A 142 9.24 -12.52 5.82
N GLN A 143 8.94 -13.01 4.63
CA GLN A 143 9.16 -12.30 3.38
C GLN A 143 8.35 -10.99 3.34
N GLN A 144 7.08 -11.02 3.76
CA GLN A 144 6.25 -9.81 3.83
C GLN A 144 6.81 -8.78 4.83
N ARG A 145 7.28 -9.20 6.01
CA ARG A 145 7.93 -8.29 6.96
C ARG A 145 9.21 -7.67 6.37
N VAL A 146 9.99 -8.43 5.61
CA VAL A 146 11.20 -7.91 4.91
C VAL A 146 10.83 -6.87 3.86
N LEU A 147 9.81 -7.11 3.03
CA LEU A 147 9.33 -6.14 2.04
C LEU A 147 8.74 -4.90 2.69
N LEU A 148 8.03 -5.05 3.80
CA LEU A 148 7.52 -3.92 4.59
C LEU A 148 8.67 -3.10 5.17
N ALA A 149 9.73 -3.73 5.69
CA ALA A 149 10.94 -3.04 6.15
C ALA A 149 11.59 -2.24 5.03
N ARG A 150 11.70 -2.83 3.84
CA ARG A 150 12.19 -2.16 2.63
C ARG A 150 11.34 -0.93 2.28
N ALA A 151 10.01 -1.05 2.28
CA ALA A 151 9.10 0.06 2.02
C ALA A 151 9.24 1.18 3.06
N LEU A 152 9.37 0.84 4.35
CA LEU A 152 9.58 1.80 5.45
C LEU A 152 10.95 2.48 5.42
N CYS A 153 11.94 1.91 4.73
CA CYS A 153 13.22 2.59 4.47
C CYS A 153 13.08 3.71 3.45
N ALA A 154 12.09 3.64 2.55
CA ALA A 154 11.82 4.66 1.55
C ALA A 154 11.01 5.84 2.12
N THR A 155 10.22 5.62 3.17
CA THR A 155 9.29 6.61 3.70
C THR A 155 9.06 6.51 5.20
N SER A 156 8.66 7.63 5.80
CA SER A 156 8.06 7.70 7.13
C SER A 156 6.63 8.26 7.10
N LYS A 157 6.07 8.48 5.91
CA LYS A 157 4.82 9.22 5.73
C LYS A 157 3.67 8.34 5.21
N VAL A 158 3.87 7.68 4.08
CA VAL A 158 2.84 6.92 3.37
C VAL A 158 3.40 5.59 2.89
N ILE A 159 2.71 4.50 3.18
CA ILE A 159 2.96 3.18 2.59
C ILE A 159 1.78 2.75 1.74
N LEU A 160 2.08 2.16 0.59
CA LEU A 160 1.13 1.60 -0.33
C LEU A 160 1.43 0.10 -0.48
N LEU A 161 0.40 -0.73 -0.24
CA LEU A 161 0.51 -2.18 -0.23
C LEU A 161 -0.46 -2.77 -1.26
N ASP A 162 0.04 -3.66 -2.09
CA ASP A 162 -0.74 -4.35 -3.11
C ASP A 162 -0.91 -5.82 -2.73
N GLU A 163 -2.08 -6.18 -2.23
CA GLU A 163 -2.44 -7.52 -1.77
C GLU A 163 -1.37 -8.18 -0.87
N PRO A 164 -0.98 -7.54 0.25
CA PRO A 164 0.19 -7.94 1.01
C PRO A 164 0.09 -9.29 1.72
N VAL A 165 -1.12 -9.83 1.90
CA VAL A 165 -1.37 -11.05 2.66
C VAL A 165 -1.79 -12.24 1.78
N THR A 166 -1.84 -12.06 0.47
CA THR A 166 -2.25 -13.13 -0.46
C THR A 166 -1.37 -14.37 -0.33
N GLY A 167 -2.00 -15.51 -0.04
CA GLY A 167 -1.32 -16.81 0.14
C GLY A 167 -0.61 -16.98 1.48
N LEU A 168 -0.92 -16.15 2.47
CA LEU A 168 -0.51 -16.35 3.87
C LEU A 168 -1.60 -17.15 4.61
N ASP A 169 -1.19 -17.86 5.67
CA ASP A 169 -2.16 -18.48 6.56
C ASP A 169 -2.90 -17.43 7.42
N PRO A 170 -4.12 -17.74 7.91
CA PRO A 170 -4.96 -16.76 8.61
C PRO A 170 -4.30 -16.15 9.85
N LYS A 171 -3.48 -16.90 10.57
CA LYS A 171 -2.81 -16.41 11.77
C LYS A 171 -1.75 -15.36 11.40
N VAL A 172 -0.92 -15.65 10.39
CA VAL A 172 0.11 -14.74 9.89
C VAL A 172 -0.53 -13.50 9.27
N THR A 173 -1.66 -13.64 8.58
CA THR A 173 -2.46 -12.55 8.05
C THR A 173 -2.91 -11.60 9.16
N ALA A 174 -3.51 -12.12 10.24
CA ALA A 174 -3.93 -11.31 11.38
C ALA A 174 -2.74 -10.58 12.04
N GLU A 175 -1.61 -11.27 12.26
CA GLU A 175 -0.39 -10.66 12.81
C GLU A 175 0.14 -9.53 11.90
N PHE A 176 0.03 -9.67 10.58
CA PHE A 176 0.46 -8.66 9.63
C PHE A 176 -0.44 -7.42 9.65
N TYR A 177 -1.78 -7.60 9.74
CA TYR A 177 -2.72 -6.49 9.89
C TYR A 177 -2.49 -5.72 11.20
N GLU A 178 -2.27 -6.42 12.31
CA GLU A 178 -1.93 -5.79 13.59
C GLU A 178 -0.62 -4.99 13.50
N LEU A 179 0.35 -5.48 12.76
CA LEU A 179 1.59 -4.76 12.51
C LEU A 179 1.35 -3.46 11.72
N LEU A 180 0.54 -3.53 10.65
CA LEU A 180 0.15 -2.35 9.87
C LEU A 180 -0.62 -1.35 10.73
N LYS A 181 -1.53 -1.82 11.58
CA LYS A 181 -2.26 -0.96 12.52
C LYS A 181 -1.32 -0.22 13.47
N LYS A 182 -0.35 -0.92 14.06
CA LYS A 182 0.67 -0.28 14.91
C LYS A 182 1.48 0.79 14.20
N LEU A 183 1.80 0.58 12.91
CA LEU A 183 2.49 1.58 12.09
C LEU A 183 1.57 2.79 11.82
N ASN A 184 0.30 2.54 11.54
CA ASN A 184 -0.70 3.59 11.33
C ASN A 184 -0.92 4.42 12.60
N ASP A 185 -1.01 3.79 13.77
CA ASP A 185 -1.14 4.47 15.07
C ASP A 185 0.08 5.36 15.40
N LYS A 186 1.24 5.07 14.83
CA LYS A 186 2.43 5.94 14.86
C LYS A 186 2.37 7.11 13.87
N GLY A 187 1.29 7.24 13.10
CA GLY A 187 1.04 8.34 12.18
C GLY A 187 1.47 8.06 10.73
N ILE A 188 1.82 6.83 10.38
CA ILE A 188 2.05 6.43 8.98
C ILE A 188 0.69 6.28 8.30
N THR A 189 0.51 6.92 7.16
CA THR A 189 -0.66 6.73 6.30
C THR A 189 -0.54 5.41 5.56
N VAL A 190 -1.58 4.59 5.61
CA VAL A 190 -1.63 3.28 4.95
C VAL A 190 -2.64 3.33 3.81
N ILE A 191 -2.23 2.94 2.61
CA ILE A 191 -3.10 2.68 1.47
C ILE A 191 -2.90 1.22 1.10
N MET A 192 -3.92 0.40 1.26
CA MET A 192 -3.82 -1.04 1.02
C MET A 192 -4.89 -1.51 0.05
N VAL A 193 -4.46 -2.18 -1.00
CA VAL A 193 -5.36 -2.97 -1.86
C VAL A 193 -5.51 -4.36 -1.26
N SER A 194 -6.75 -4.79 -1.10
CA SER A 194 -7.08 -6.11 -0.59
C SER A 194 -8.40 -6.60 -1.18
N HIS A 195 -8.57 -7.90 -1.24
CA HIS A 195 -9.85 -8.56 -1.45
C HIS A 195 -10.38 -9.21 -0.16
N ASP A 196 -9.63 -9.15 0.93
CA ASP A 196 -9.95 -9.78 2.23
C ASP A 196 -10.81 -8.87 3.11
N LEU A 197 -11.98 -9.37 3.56
CA LEU A 197 -12.88 -8.67 4.49
C LEU A 197 -12.22 -8.30 5.82
N GLN A 198 -11.24 -9.06 6.29
CA GLN A 198 -10.53 -8.75 7.53
C GLN A 198 -9.84 -7.38 7.42
N SER A 199 -9.37 -7.01 6.22
CA SER A 199 -8.71 -5.74 5.97
C SER A 199 -9.60 -4.53 6.29
N VAL A 200 -10.92 -4.65 6.06
CA VAL A 200 -11.92 -3.62 6.34
C VAL A 200 -11.97 -3.28 7.83
N SER A 201 -11.72 -4.26 8.71
CA SER A 201 -11.80 -4.04 10.16
C SER A 201 -10.77 -3.01 10.65
N TYR A 202 -9.63 -2.90 9.99
CA TYR A 202 -8.53 -1.99 10.33
C TYR A 202 -8.63 -0.63 9.65
N ALA A 203 -9.44 -0.50 8.59
CA ALA A 203 -9.53 0.71 7.79
C ALA A 203 -10.30 1.84 8.51
N THR A 204 -9.89 3.09 8.25
CA THR A 204 -10.64 4.30 8.58
C THR A 204 -11.57 4.69 7.43
N HIS A 205 -11.08 4.53 6.19
CA HIS A 205 -11.80 4.83 4.95
C HIS A 205 -11.74 3.65 3.99
N ILE A 206 -12.78 3.53 3.17
CA ILE A 206 -12.89 2.50 2.14
C ILE A 206 -13.05 3.19 0.79
N LEU A 207 -12.30 2.70 -0.19
CA LEU A 207 -12.49 2.97 -1.60
C LEU A 207 -12.88 1.67 -2.29
N TYR A 208 -14.14 1.53 -2.65
CA TYR A 208 -14.62 0.38 -3.43
C TYR A 208 -14.62 0.75 -4.91
N LEU A 209 -13.78 0.07 -5.69
CA LEU A 209 -13.70 0.26 -7.13
C LEU A 209 -14.71 -0.63 -7.85
N ASP A 210 -15.56 -0.01 -8.64
CA ASP A 210 -16.50 -0.64 -9.54
C ASP A 210 -16.47 0.09 -10.88
N SER A 211 -16.68 -0.64 -11.97
CA SER A 211 -16.69 -0.09 -13.33
C SER A 211 -17.81 0.92 -13.58
N LYS A 212 -18.92 0.83 -12.82
CA LYS A 212 -20.12 1.66 -12.99
C LYS A 212 -20.22 2.76 -11.95
N ASP A 213 -20.02 2.40 -10.69
CA ASP A 213 -20.28 3.28 -9.54
C ASP A 213 -19.33 2.95 -8.39
N SER A 214 -18.18 3.61 -8.34
CA SER A 214 -17.21 3.47 -7.27
C SER A 214 -17.66 4.22 -6.02
N PHE A 215 -17.41 3.64 -4.85
CA PHE A 215 -17.73 4.25 -3.57
C PHE A 215 -16.46 4.73 -2.87
N TYR A 216 -16.51 5.89 -2.23
CA TYR A 216 -15.51 6.36 -1.29
C TYR A 216 -16.19 6.95 -0.05
N GLY A 217 -15.78 6.51 1.13
CA GLY A 217 -16.32 7.00 2.38
C GLY A 217 -15.63 6.40 3.60
N THR A 218 -16.15 6.72 4.79
CA THR A 218 -15.70 6.09 6.02
C THR A 218 -16.09 4.61 6.05
N LYS A 219 -15.38 3.82 6.86
CA LYS A 219 -15.74 2.42 7.13
C LYS A 219 -17.22 2.27 7.53
N LYS A 220 -17.74 3.19 8.37
CA LYS A 220 -19.14 3.14 8.82
C LYS A 220 -20.11 3.31 7.67
N GLU A 221 -19.88 4.28 6.80
CA GLU A 221 -20.70 4.53 5.61
C GLU A 221 -20.65 3.36 4.65
N PHE A 222 -19.46 2.76 4.43
CA PHE A 222 -19.31 1.56 3.60
C PHE A 222 -20.15 0.39 4.13
N MET A 223 -20.05 0.08 5.43
CA MET A 223 -20.80 -1.02 6.04
C MET A 223 -22.33 -0.84 6.01
N GLN A 224 -22.82 0.37 5.77
CA GLN A 224 -24.23 0.70 5.60
C GLN A 224 -24.67 0.75 4.13
N SER A 225 -23.74 0.61 3.19
CA SER A 225 -24.00 0.68 1.75
C SER A 225 -24.30 -0.70 1.15
N ASP A 226 -25.00 -0.72 0.02
CA ASP A 226 -25.25 -1.95 -0.75
C ASP A 226 -23.93 -2.59 -1.23
N LYS A 227 -22.85 -1.81 -1.36
CA LYS A 227 -21.53 -2.28 -1.78
C LYS A 227 -20.90 -3.25 -0.79
N ALA A 228 -21.19 -3.08 0.50
CA ALA A 228 -20.70 -4.02 1.54
C ALA A 228 -21.34 -5.41 1.38
N ASN A 229 -22.63 -5.46 1.04
CA ASN A 229 -23.33 -6.73 0.80
C ASN A 229 -22.78 -7.44 -0.45
N VAL A 230 -22.55 -6.70 -1.52
CA VAL A 230 -21.96 -7.24 -2.76
C VAL A 230 -20.57 -7.81 -2.49
N PHE A 231 -19.73 -7.06 -1.77
CA PHE A 231 -18.37 -7.50 -1.44
C PHE A 231 -18.36 -8.74 -0.55
N GLY A 232 -19.24 -8.84 0.45
CA GLY A 232 -19.35 -10.02 1.34
C GLY A 232 -19.86 -11.28 0.64
N GLN A 233 -20.69 -11.16 -0.41
CA GLN A 233 -21.16 -12.31 -1.19
C GLN A 233 -20.08 -12.88 -2.11
N MET A 234 -19.17 -12.04 -2.64
CA MET A 234 -18.08 -12.48 -3.53
C MET A 234 -17.06 -13.38 -2.82
N GLU A 235 -16.77 -13.14 -1.54
CA GLU A 235 -15.87 -14.02 -0.78
C GLU A 235 -16.49 -15.38 -0.45
N GLY A 236 -17.82 -15.46 -0.35
CA GLY A 236 -18.53 -16.71 -0.11
C GLY A 236 -18.58 -17.66 -1.32
N ASP A 237 -18.35 -17.14 -2.54
CA ASP A 237 -18.37 -17.92 -3.78
C ASP A 237 -16.95 -18.42 -4.20
N GLU A 238 -15.87 -17.95 -3.55
CA GLU A 238 -14.48 -18.36 -3.83
C GLU A 238 -13.93 -19.42 -2.84
N GLU A 239 -14.70 -19.85 -1.82
CA GLU A 239 -14.42 -20.98 -0.93
C GLU A 239 -15.04 -22.30 -1.45
#